data_e3cd7eb8babea2452deced0ef23e2007
#
_entry.id   e3cd7eb8babea2452deced0ef23e2007
#
_cell.length_a   1.000
_cell.length_b   1.000
_cell.length_c   1.000
_cell.angle_alpha   90.00
_cell.angle_beta   90.00
_cell.angle_gamma   90.00
#
_symmetry.space_group_name_H-M   'P 1'
#
loop_
_entity.id
_entity.type
_entity.pdbx_description
1 polymer ?
#
loop_
_entity_poly.entity_id
_entity_poly.type
_entity_poly.pdbx_seq_one_letter_code
_entity_poly.pdbx_strand_id
1 'polypeptide(L)'
;MSAADVSDMWIHEGWTTYLEAVYVEHMFGYDDALKYVNGYKPKVRNRDPIITRRGIHRSPSQDQYFKGALFLNTLRSVVNDDRRWWKLLRDLYQQFKYKNIMTEDIVVFFNRQTGRDLTPIFDQYLRRSDLPALELQFSEPGRVSYRWKADEAKFAMPIRVGKAGAWQLIEPTTDWKTMPTSLTKDEFEVATDLYYVNVSKT
;
A
#
# COMPACT_ATOMS: atom_id res chain seq x y z
N MET A 1 -18.98 -10.06 -3.22
CA MET A 1 -18.48 -10.16 -1.83
C MET A 1 -18.97 -8.95 -1.04
N SER A 2 -19.28 -9.14 0.23
CA SER A 2 -19.73 -8.08 1.12
C SER A 2 -18.96 -8.11 2.44
N ALA A 3 -18.78 -6.95 3.09
CA ALA A 3 -18.22 -6.90 4.43
C ALA A 3 -19.20 -7.56 5.44
N ALA A 4 -18.68 -8.37 6.34
CA ALA A 4 -19.47 -9.01 7.38
C ALA A 4 -19.74 -8.10 8.60
N ASP A 5 -18.93 -7.05 8.76
CA ASP A 5 -19.06 -6.03 9.81
C ASP A 5 -18.87 -4.63 9.19
N VAL A 6 -19.53 -3.64 9.75
CA VAL A 6 -19.44 -2.25 9.28
C VAL A 6 -18.02 -1.68 9.38
N SER A 7 -17.21 -2.17 10.30
CA SER A 7 -15.80 -1.77 10.42
C SER A 7 -14.91 -2.24 9.25
N ASP A 8 -15.38 -3.24 8.51
CA ASP A 8 -14.68 -3.79 7.33
C ASP A 8 -15.19 -3.20 5.99
N MET A 9 -15.93 -2.08 6.03
CA MET A 9 -16.55 -1.47 4.84
C MET A 9 -15.55 -1.03 3.76
N TRP A 10 -14.26 -0.91 4.08
CA TRP A 10 -13.23 -0.69 3.07
C TRP A 10 -13.22 -1.79 1.98
N ILE A 11 -13.76 -2.99 2.32
CA ILE A 11 -13.96 -4.11 1.37
C ILE A 11 -14.93 -3.72 0.25
N HIS A 12 -15.85 -2.79 0.50
CA HIS A 12 -16.70 -2.21 -0.54
C HIS A 12 -16.03 -0.95 -1.10
N GLU A 13 -15.80 0.01 -0.25
CA GLU A 13 -15.53 1.39 -0.62
C GLU A 13 -14.11 1.57 -1.17
N GLY A 14 -13.12 0.95 -0.55
CA GLY A 14 -11.73 1.01 -1.03
C GLY A 14 -11.56 0.29 -2.37
N TRP A 15 -12.19 -0.88 -2.51
CA TRP A 15 -12.14 -1.63 -3.77
C TRP A 15 -12.87 -0.93 -4.91
N THR A 16 -14.09 -0.40 -4.69
CA THR A 16 -14.82 0.31 -5.74
C THR A 16 -14.10 1.60 -6.15
N THR A 17 -13.53 2.33 -5.18
CA THR A 17 -12.72 3.53 -5.47
C THR A 17 -11.44 3.18 -6.25
N TYR A 18 -10.78 2.04 -5.92
CA TYR A 18 -9.64 1.56 -6.71
C TYR A 18 -10.03 1.15 -8.14
N LEU A 19 -11.22 0.57 -8.33
CA LEU A 19 -11.71 0.17 -9.66
C LEU A 19 -11.95 1.39 -10.58
N GLU A 20 -12.14 2.59 -10.04
CA GLU A 20 -12.16 3.83 -10.85
C GLU A 20 -10.81 4.04 -11.54
N ALA A 21 -9.69 3.86 -10.80
CA ALA A 21 -8.35 3.95 -11.39
C ALA A 21 -8.09 2.82 -12.41
N VAL A 22 -8.61 1.61 -12.15
CA VAL A 22 -8.54 0.49 -13.11
C VAL A 22 -9.30 0.82 -14.40
N TYR A 23 -10.45 1.47 -14.29
CA TYR A 23 -11.19 1.94 -15.46
C TYR A 23 -10.40 3.00 -16.24
N VAL A 24 -9.80 3.95 -15.55
CA VAL A 24 -8.92 4.97 -16.19
C VAL A 24 -7.75 4.28 -16.89
N GLU A 25 -7.12 3.26 -16.27
CA GLU A 25 -6.04 2.48 -16.89
C GLU A 25 -6.48 1.82 -18.20
N HIS A 26 -7.67 1.22 -18.20
CA HIS A 26 -8.22 0.57 -19.38
C HIS A 26 -8.48 1.55 -20.53
N MET A 27 -8.98 2.74 -20.21
CA MET A 27 -9.37 3.74 -21.21
C MET A 27 -8.23 4.62 -21.70
N PHE A 28 -7.27 4.98 -20.82
CA PHE A 28 -6.28 6.03 -21.05
C PHE A 28 -4.84 5.58 -20.78
N GLY A 29 -4.65 4.38 -20.24
CA GLY A 29 -3.34 3.81 -19.93
C GLY A 29 -2.90 4.01 -18.48
N TYR A 30 -1.79 3.32 -18.14
CA TYR A 30 -1.32 3.21 -16.76
C TYR A 30 -0.87 4.56 -16.16
N ASP A 31 -0.20 5.41 -16.95
CA ASP A 31 0.28 6.71 -16.44
C ASP A 31 -0.87 7.64 -16.02
N ASP A 32 -1.98 7.62 -16.74
CA ASP A 32 -3.17 8.39 -16.38
C ASP A 32 -3.91 7.79 -15.18
N ALA A 33 -3.96 6.46 -15.07
CA ALA A 33 -4.48 5.79 -13.88
C ALA A 33 -3.65 6.12 -12.63
N LEU A 34 -2.32 6.18 -12.78
CA LEU A 34 -1.41 6.52 -11.69
C LEU A 34 -1.62 7.97 -11.22
N LYS A 35 -1.76 8.92 -12.15
CA LYS A 35 -2.14 10.31 -11.82
C LYS A 35 -3.50 10.37 -11.12
N TYR A 36 -4.47 9.62 -11.63
CA TYR A 36 -5.83 9.57 -11.08
C TYR A 36 -5.84 9.10 -9.62
N VAL A 37 -5.22 7.94 -9.33
CA VAL A 37 -5.19 7.40 -7.96
C VAL A 37 -4.38 8.28 -7.01
N ASN A 38 -3.27 8.89 -7.48
CA ASN A 38 -2.49 9.82 -6.67
C ASN A 38 -3.26 11.13 -6.36
N GLY A 39 -4.22 11.50 -7.19
CA GLY A 39 -5.16 12.60 -6.93
C GLY A 39 -6.04 12.39 -5.68
N TYR A 40 -6.07 11.19 -5.12
CA TYR A 40 -6.75 10.90 -3.85
C TYR A 40 -5.95 11.30 -2.60
N LYS A 41 -4.61 11.42 -2.70
CA LYS A 41 -3.74 11.74 -1.54
C LYS A 41 -4.20 12.94 -0.71
N PRO A 42 -4.57 14.10 -1.31
CA PRO A 42 -5.03 15.26 -0.54
C PRO A 42 -6.37 15.05 0.19
N LYS A 43 -7.14 14.01 -0.19
CA LYS A 43 -8.45 13.70 0.39
C LYS A 43 -8.35 12.80 1.62
N VAL A 44 -7.20 12.15 1.85
CA VAL A 44 -6.96 11.28 3.00
C VAL A 44 -6.62 12.11 4.23
N ARG A 45 -7.24 11.78 5.36
CA ARG A 45 -7.06 12.52 6.62
C ARG A 45 -6.08 11.86 7.58
N ASN A 46 -5.95 10.55 7.56
CA ASN A 46 -5.09 9.75 8.46
C ASN A 46 -5.28 10.09 9.95
N ARG A 47 -6.53 10.38 10.39
CA ARG A 47 -6.86 10.70 11.78
C ARG A 47 -7.20 9.47 12.59
N ASP A 48 -7.93 8.55 11.97
CA ASP A 48 -8.41 7.29 12.57
C ASP A 48 -8.00 6.12 11.69
N PRO A 49 -7.82 4.92 12.26
CA PRO A 49 -7.72 3.70 11.48
C PRO A 49 -8.95 3.52 10.56
N ILE A 50 -8.76 2.87 9.42
CA ILE A 50 -9.87 2.49 8.54
C ILE A 50 -10.74 1.45 9.24
N ILE A 51 -10.11 0.40 9.81
CA ILE A 51 -10.79 -0.63 10.57
C ILE A 51 -10.81 -0.23 12.03
N THR A 52 -11.99 -0.04 12.58
CA THR A 52 -12.22 0.27 13.98
C THR A 52 -12.66 -0.97 14.75
N ARG A 53 -13.14 -0.80 15.99
CA ARG A 53 -13.67 -1.90 16.79
C ARG A 53 -14.95 -2.45 16.16
N ARG A 54 -14.99 -3.76 15.97
CA ARG A 54 -16.16 -4.49 15.47
C ARG A 54 -17.28 -4.59 16.52
N GLY A 55 -18.48 -4.86 16.04
CA GLY A 55 -19.65 -5.07 16.89
C GLY A 55 -20.19 -3.79 17.53
N ILE A 56 -19.77 -2.63 17.07
CA ILE A 56 -20.32 -1.34 17.49
C ILE A 56 -20.88 -0.58 16.29
N HIS A 57 -21.99 0.11 16.50
CA HIS A 57 -22.57 0.96 15.46
C HIS A 57 -21.83 2.31 15.44
N ARG A 58 -20.75 2.37 14.63
CA ARG A 58 -19.97 3.58 14.38
C ARG A 58 -19.76 3.74 12.87
N SER A 59 -19.96 4.94 12.36
CA SER A 59 -19.63 5.24 10.97
C SER A 59 -18.13 5.03 10.72
N PRO A 60 -17.74 4.27 9.69
CA PRO A 60 -16.34 4.10 9.33
C PRO A 60 -15.67 5.42 8.96
N SER A 61 -14.34 5.46 9.05
CA SER A 61 -13.56 6.60 8.56
C SER A 61 -13.77 6.79 7.05
N GLN A 62 -13.88 8.05 6.60
CA GLN A 62 -13.93 8.37 5.17
C GLN A 62 -12.65 7.94 4.42
N ASP A 63 -11.57 7.69 5.13
CA ASP A 63 -10.33 7.15 4.57
C ASP A 63 -10.50 5.72 4.03
N GLN A 64 -11.59 5.03 4.35
CA GLN A 64 -11.94 3.74 3.75
C GLN A 64 -12.04 3.78 2.22
N TYR A 65 -12.40 4.93 1.63
CA TYR A 65 -12.43 5.17 0.20
C TYR A 65 -11.02 5.40 -0.35
N PHE A 66 -10.47 6.56 -0.05
CA PHE A 66 -9.26 7.06 -0.71
C PHE A 66 -7.98 6.40 -0.19
N LYS A 67 -7.79 6.26 1.13
CA LYS A 67 -6.65 5.52 1.68
C LYS A 67 -6.75 4.03 1.31
N GLY A 68 -7.97 3.46 1.29
CA GLY A 68 -8.22 2.10 0.82
C GLY A 68 -7.75 1.89 -0.64
N ALA A 69 -8.11 2.80 -1.55
CA ALA A 69 -7.68 2.74 -2.94
C ALA A 69 -6.16 2.92 -3.11
N LEU A 70 -5.56 3.88 -2.41
CA LEU A 70 -4.11 4.11 -2.40
C LEU A 70 -3.34 2.92 -1.83
N PHE A 71 -3.89 2.27 -0.80
CA PHE A 71 -3.35 1.03 -0.27
C PHE A 71 -3.37 -0.10 -1.31
N LEU A 72 -4.48 -0.28 -2.04
CA LEU A 72 -4.57 -1.30 -3.10
C LEU A 72 -3.58 -1.03 -4.24
N ASN A 73 -3.38 0.22 -4.64
CA ASN A 73 -2.33 0.59 -5.59
C ASN A 73 -0.92 0.27 -5.05
N THR A 74 -0.68 0.54 -3.77
CA THR A 74 0.57 0.15 -3.08
C THR A 74 0.74 -1.38 -3.08
N LEU A 75 -0.31 -2.13 -2.77
CA LEU A 75 -0.29 -3.59 -2.74
C LEU A 75 0.01 -4.19 -4.13
N ARG A 76 -0.53 -3.60 -5.22
CA ARG A 76 -0.15 -3.94 -6.60
C ARG A 76 1.36 -3.78 -6.82
N SER A 77 1.92 -2.66 -6.36
CA SER A 77 3.35 -2.37 -6.46
C SER A 77 4.22 -3.32 -5.61
N VAL A 78 3.71 -3.76 -4.47
CA VAL A 78 4.33 -4.79 -3.61
C VAL A 78 4.33 -6.17 -4.30
N VAL A 79 3.26 -6.53 -5.00
CA VAL A 79 3.18 -7.77 -5.81
C VAL A 79 4.19 -7.71 -6.97
N ASN A 80 4.42 -6.54 -7.53
CA ASN A 80 5.42 -6.23 -8.55
C ASN A 80 5.34 -7.12 -9.81
N ASP A 81 4.14 -7.55 -10.15
CA ASP A 81 3.82 -8.36 -11.34
C ASP A 81 2.34 -8.11 -11.70
N ASP A 82 2.11 -7.34 -12.77
CA ASP A 82 0.76 -6.96 -13.20
C ASP A 82 -0.08 -8.16 -13.64
N ARG A 83 0.53 -9.14 -14.34
CA ARG A 83 -0.20 -10.34 -14.75
C ARG A 83 -0.69 -11.10 -13.51
N ARG A 84 0.17 -11.23 -12.51
CA ARG A 84 -0.18 -11.84 -11.23
C ARG A 84 -1.22 -11.03 -10.48
N TRP A 85 -1.10 -9.69 -10.46
CA TRP A 85 -2.06 -8.79 -9.83
C TRP A 85 -3.47 -8.99 -10.39
N TRP A 86 -3.63 -8.93 -11.70
CA TRP A 86 -4.94 -9.13 -12.34
C TRP A 86 -5.52 -10.54 -12.11
N LYS A 87 -4.65 -11.55 -12.03
CA LYS A 87 -5.08 -12.89 -11.66
C LYS A 87 -5.57 -12.93 -10.21
N LEU A 88 -4.85 -12.32 -9.27
CA LEU A 88 -5.24 -12.22 -7.86
C LEU A 88 -6.63 -11.59 -7.71
N LEU A 89 -6.92 -10.49 -8.42
CA LEU A 89 -8.23 -9.84 -8.35
C LEU A 89 -9.35 -10.74 -8.84
N ARG A 90 -9.15 -11.44 -9.95
CA ARG A 90 -10.15 -12.39 -10.46
C ARG A 90 -10.37 -13.56 -9.51
N ASP A 91 -9.31 -14.12 -8.98
CA ASP A 91 -9.39 -15.26 -8.05
C ASP A 91 -10.05 -14.85 -6.73
N LEU A 92 -9.74 -13.65 -6.20
CA LEU A 92 -10.40 -13.08 -5.03
C LEU A 92 -11.91 -12.97 -5.24
N TYR A 93 -12.32 -12.39 -6.38
CA TYR A 93 -13.74 -12.29 -6.72
C TYR A 93 -14.39 -13.67 -6.81
N GLN A 94 -13.79 -14.65 -7.49
CA GLN A 94 -14.36 -15.99 -7.64
C GLN A 94 -14.45 -16.72 -6.29
N GLN A 95 -13.47 -16.56 -5.41
CA GLN A 95 -13.48 -17.21 -4.09
C GLN A 95 -14.56 -16.65 -3.17
N PHE A 96 -14.80 -15.34 -3.23
CA PHE A 96 -15.65 -14.63 -2.26
C PHE A 96 -16.95 -14.05 -2.83
N LYS A 97 -17.26 -14.26 -4.13
CA LYS A 97 -18.56 -13.85 -4.67
C LYS A 97 -19.71 -14.49 -3.86
N TYR A 98 -20.73 -13.68 -3.59
CA TYR A 98 -21.91 -14.06 -2.80
C TYR A 98 -21.62 -14.42 -1.33
N LYS A 99 -20.46 -14.03 -0.78
CA LYS A 99 -20.11 -14.27 0.61
C LYS A 99 -19.96 -12.96 1.38
N ASN A 100 -20.28 -13.01 2.68
CA ASN A 100 -19.88 -12.01 3.66
C ASN A 100 -18.50 -12.41 4.20
N ILE A 101 -17.57 -11.47 4.20
CA ILE A 101 -16.17 -11.71 4.58
C ILE A 101 -15.66 -10.62 5.52
N MET A 102 -14.61 -10.94 6.25
CA MET A 102 -13.82 -10.03 7.05
C MET A 102 -12.52 -9.67 6.33
N THR A 103 -11.83 -8.64 6.80
CA THR A 103 -10.50 -8.28 6.28
C THR A 103 -9.51 -9.44 6.37
N GLU A 104 -9.57 -10.24 7.42
CA GLU A 104 -8.70 -11.41 7.63
C GLU A 104 -8.81 -12.44 6.51
N ASP A 105 -10.00 -12.63 5.94
CA ASP A 105 -10.20 -13.52 4.79
C ASP A 105 -9.40 -13.05 3.58
N ILE A 106 -9.35 -11.74 3.36
CA ILE A 106 -8.55 -11.11 2.29
C ILE A 106 -7.06 -11.27 2.58
N VAL A 107 -6.63 -11.00 3.82
CA VAL A 107 -5.22 -11.15 4.23
C VAL A 107 -4.75 -12.60 4.01
N VAL A 108 -5.51 -13.58 4.51
CA VAL A 108 -5.21 -15.01 4.32
C VAL A 108 -5.15 -15.39 2.84
N PHE A 109 -6.08 -14.86 2.04
CA PHE A 109 -6.07 -15.07 0.60
C PHE A 109 -4.77 -14.55 -0.04
N PHE A 110 -4.41 -13.29 0.21
CA PHE A 110 -3.20 -12.69 -0.38
C PHE A 110 -1.94 -13.40 0.10
N ASN A 111 -1.82 -13.71 1.40
CA ASN A 111 -0.67 -14.44 1.94
C ASN A 111 -0.48 -15.79 1.24
N ARG A 112 -1.56 -16.56 1.12
CA ARG A 112 -1.54 -17.87 0.42
C ARG A 112 -1.17 -17.74 -1.05
N GLN A 113 -1.77 -16.79 -1.76
CA GLN A 113 -1.57 -16.65 -3.20
C GLN A 113 -0.20 -16.06 -3.56
N THR A 114 0.37 -15.23 -2.70
CA THR A 114 1.68 -14.61 -2.91
C THR A 114 2.82 -15.48 -2.35
N GLY A 115 2.55 -16.34 -1.37
CA GLY A 115 3.55 -17.07 -0.61
C GLY A 115 4.34 -16.17 0.35
N ARG A 116 3.83 -14.97 0.66
CA ARG A 116 4.45 -13.97 1.54
C ARG A 116 3.51 -13.63 2.67
N ASP A 117 4.04 -13.33 3.86
CA ASP A 117 3.25 -12.73 4.93
C ASP A 117 3.11 -11.23 4.70
N LEU A 118 1.96 -10.82 4.18
CA LEU A 118 1.60 -9.42 3.95
C LEU A 118 0.79 -8.83 5.11
N THR A 119 0.53 -9.62 6.17
CA THR A 119 -0.27 -9.20 7.32
C THR A 119 0.21 -7.86 7.91
N PRO A 120 1.53 -7.63 8.16
CA PRO A 120 1.98 -6.36 8.70
C PRO A 120 1.71 -5.17 7.78
N ILE A 121 1.69 -5.38 6.45
CA ILE A 121 1.35 -4.34 5.48
C ILE A 121 -0.13 -4.00 5.58
N PHE A 122 -1.03 -5.01 5.56
CA PHE A 122 -2.46 -4.80 5.75
C PHE A 122 -2.76 -4.10 7.09
N ASP A 123 -2.14 -4.55 8.18
CA ASP A 123 -2.38 -3.99 9.51
C ASP A 123 -1.91 -2.52 9.59
N GLN A 124 -0.75 -2.18 9.04
CA GLN A 124 -0.26 -0.81 9.01
C GLN A 124 -1.20 0.13 8.27
N TYR A 125 -1.72 -0.25 7.10
CA TYR A 125 -2.59 0.63 6.30
C TYR A 125 -4.03 0.68 6.81
N LEU A 126 -4.55 -0.40 7.36
CA LEU A 126 -5.97 -0.52 7.70
C LEU A 126 -6.25 -0.31 9.19
N ARG A 127 -5.32 -0.70 10.06
CA ARG A 127 -5.51 -0.68 11.53
C ARG A 127 -4.70 0.42 12.23
N ARG A 128 -3.86 1.15 11.49
CA ARG A 128 -3.12 2.32 11.99
C ARG A 128 -3.52 3.58 11.22
N SER A 129 -3.56 4.71 11.93
CA SER A 129 -3.79 6.00 11.29
C SER A 129 -2.59 6.42 10.46
N ASP A 130 -1.39 6.28 11.00
CA ASP A 130 -0.18 6.78 10.40
C ASP A 130 0.29 5.95 9.20
N LEU A 131 0.86 6.65 8.22
CA LEU A 131 1.52 5.98 7.10
C LEU A 131 2.91 5.51 7.51
N PRO A 132 3.39 4.39 6.95
CA PRO A 132 4.77 4.01 7.13
C PRO A 132 5.66 5.06 6.47
N ALA A 133 6.78 5.41 7.12
CA ALA A 133 7.77 6.35 6.62
C ALA A 133 9.07 5.64 6.27
N LEU A 134 9.54 5.80 5.03
CA LEU A 134 10.89 5.38 4.66
C LEU A 134 11.88 6.42 5.17
N GLU A 135 12.69 6.06 6.16
CA GLU A 135 13.80 6.88 6.66
C GLU A 135 15.07 6.56 5.86
N LEU A 136 15.69 7.60 5.32
CA LEU A 136 16.92 7.55 4.53
C LEU A 136 17.98 8.43 5.19
N GLN A 137 19.20 7.89 5.40
CA GLN A 137 20.34 8.62 5.94
C GLN A 137 21.54 8.56 4.99
N PHE A 138 22.09 9.75 4.66
CA PHE A 138 23.22 9.95 3.74
C PHE A 138 24.47 10.42 4.52
N SER A 139 24.79 9.73 5.61
CA SER A 139 25.91 10.10 6.49
C SER A 139 27.29 9.75 5.96
N GLU A 140 27.38 8.79 5.03
CA GLU A 140 28.62 8.31 4.43
C GLU A 140 28.63 8.54 2.92
N PRO A 141 29.73 9.06 2.34
CA PRO A 141 29.84 9.20 0.88
C PRO A 141 29.65 7.86 0.16
N GLY A 142 28.84 7.86 -0.87
CA GLY A 142 28.59 6.67 -1.69
C GLY A 142 27.69 5.60 -1.04
N ARG A 143 27.03 5.92 0.07
CA ARG A 143 26.16 5.00 0.78
C ARG A 143 24.89 5.68 1.27
N VAL A 144 23.79 4.93 1.31
CA VAL A 144 22.53 5.33 1.94
C VAL A 144 22.08 4.22 2.90
N SER A 145 21.79 4.62 4.14
CA SER A 145 21.14 3.77 5.12
C SER A 145 19.64 3.99 5.08
N TYR A 146 18.86 2.91 5.23
CA TYR A 146 17.41 2.97 5.09
C TYR A 146 16.71 2.02 6.04
N ARG A 147 15.51 2.39 6.49
CA ARG A 147 14.58 1.53 7.22
C ARG A 147 13.15 2.01 7.10
N TRP A 148 12.22 1.16 7.48
CA TRP A 148 10.85 1.60 7.77
C TRP A 148 10.72 2.10 9.21
N LYS A 149 10.09 3.25 9.36
CA LYS A 149 9.45 3.68 10.61
C LYS A 149 7.95 3.41 10.44
N ALA A 150 7.42 2.47 11.23
CA ALA A 150 6.04 2.02 11.17
C ALA A 150 5.56 1.64 12.57
N ASP A 151 4.23 1.65 12.79
CA ASP A 151 3.62 1.22 14.06
C ASP A 151 3.65 -0.31 14.19
N GLU A 152 3.60 -1.02 13.06
CA GLU A 152 3.72 -2.47 13.03
C GLU A 152 5.18 -2.90 13.18
N ALA A 153 5.51 -3.54 14.30
CA ALA A 153 6.89 -3.90 14.65
C ALA A 153 7.59 -4.83 13.63
N LYS A 154 6.82 -5.63 12.90
CA LYS A 154 7.33 -6.54 11.85
C LYS A 154 7.10 -5.99 10.44
N PHE A 155 6.89 -4.69 10.32
CA PHE A 155 6.64 -4.08 9.02
C PHE A 155 7.83 -4.26 8.09
N ALA A 156 7.59 -4.91 6.97
CA ALA A 156 8.56 -5.08 5.90
C ALA A 156 7.81 -4.98 4.58
N MET A 157 8.15 -4.00 3.77
CA MET A 157 7.49 -3.75 2.50
C MET A 157 8.54 -3.41 1.45
N PRO A 158 8.59 -4.11 0.30
CA PRO A 158 9.48 -3.72 -0.79
C PRO A 158 9.07 -2.35 -1.34
N ILE A 159 10.06 -1.58 -1.75
CA ILE A 159 9.85 -0.26 -2.33
C ILE A 159 10.90 0.04 -3.40
N ARG A 160 10.53 0.81 -4.41
CA ARG A 160 11.44 1.27 -5.46
C ARG A 160 12.06 2.60 -5.09
N VAL A 161 13.39 2.65 -5.18
CA VAL A 161 14.22 3.83 -4.86
C VAL A 161 15.27 4.05 -5.94
N GLY A 162 15.91 5.21 -5.96
CA GLY A 162 16.98 5.54 -6.88
C GLY A 162 16.63 6.76 -7.74
N LYS A 163 16.37 6.58 -9.02
CA LYS A 163 16.00 7.66 -9.94
C LYS A 163 14.87 7.20 -10.86
N ALA A 164 13.99 8.12 -11.22
CA ALA A 164 12.92 7.84 -12.18
C ALA A 164 13.51 7.26 -13.49
N GLY A 165 12.92 6.14 -13.93
CA GLY A 165 13.40 5.39 -15.09
C GLY A 165 14.53 4.38 -14.82
N ALA A 166 15.17 4.43 -13.62
CA ALA A 166 16.22 3.51 -13.21
C ALA A 166 16.01 3.04 -11.74
N TRP A 167 14.78 2.61 -11.43
CA TRP A 167 14.40 2.18 -10.09
C TRP A 167 15.10 0.89 -9.67
N GLN A 168 15.62 0.88 -8.46
CA GLN A 168 16.06 -0.31 -7.74
C GLN A 168 15.00 -0.72 -6.73
N LEU A 169 14.61 -1.99 -6.71
CA LEU A 169 13.74 -2.55 -5.67
C LEU A 169 14.59 -2.90 -4.45
N ILE A 170 14.23 -2.35 -3.29
CA ILE A 170 14.83 -2.70 -2.01
C ILE A 170 13.78 -3.31 -1.09
N GLU A 171 14.22 -4.07 -0.08
CA GLU A 171 13.36 -4.70 0.94
C GLU A 171 13.73 -4.20 2.35
N PRO A 172 13.33 -2.97 2.72
CA PRO A 172 13.55 -2.44 4.05
C PRO A 172 12.70 -3.18 5.08
N THR A 173 13.21 -3.23 6.30
CA THR A 173 12.50 -3.63 7.52
C THR A 173 12.53 -2.47 8.50
N THR A 174 12.08 -2.66 9.72
CA THR A 174 12.22 -1.66 10.80
C THR A 174 13.65 -1.49 11.29
N ASP A 175 14.54 -2.41 10.95
CA ASP A 175 15.97 -2.32 11.23
C ASP A 175 16.72 -1.57 10.13
N TRP A 176 17.77 -0.85 10.51
CA TRP A 176 18.63 -0.16 9.55
C TRP A 176 19.38 -1.14 8.65
N LYS A 177 19.30 -0.88 7.36
CA LYS A 177 20.09 -1.53 6.31
C LYS A 177 20.84 -0.46 5.53
N THR A 178 21.93 -0.85 4.87
CA THR A 178 22.75 0.09 4.08
C THR A 178 23.01 -0.50 2.70
N MET A 179 23.01 0.37 1.68
CA MET A 179 23.37 0.01 0.33
C MET A 179 24.29 1.06 -0.31
N PRO A 180 25.13 0.68 -1.30
CA PRO A 180 25.88 1.65 -2.09
C PRO A 180 24.94 2.48 -2.96
N THR A 181 25.30 3.76 -3.18
CA THR A 181 24.63 4.64 -4.13
C THR A 181 25.62 5.64 -4.68
N SER A 182 25.50 5.96 -5.97
CA SER A 182 26.23 7.07 -6.62
C SER A 182 25.43 8.37 -6.63
N LEU A 183 24.15 8.31 -6.16
CA LEU A 183 23.26 9.46 -6.13
C LEU A 183 23.47 10.28 -4.86
N THR A 184 23.41 11.58 -5.00
CA THR A 184 23.35 12.51 -3.87
C THR A 184 21.98 12.40 -3.17
N LYS A 185 21.86 12.96 -1.97
CA LYS A 185 20.60 13.03 -1.22
C LYS A 185 19.46 13.65 -2.04
N ASP A 186 19.76 14.68 -2.82
CA ASP A 186 18.76 15.40 -3.62
C ASP A 186 18.34 14.62 -4.88
N GLU A 187 19.25 13.86 -5.46
CA GLU A 187 18.98 13.03 -6.63
C GLU A 187 18.31 11.69 -6.31
N PHE A 188 18.44 11.23 -5.06
CA PHE A 188 17.90 9.95 -4.65
C PHE A 188 16.38 10.07 -4.43
N GLU A 189 15.62 9.47 -5.29
CA GLU A 189 14.17 9.49 -5.29
C GLU A 189 13.57 8.21 -4.68
N VAL A 190 12.33 8.32 -4.25
CA VAL A 190 11.49 7.20 -3.84
C VAL A 190 10.23 7.23 -4.71
N ALA A 191 9.82 6.08 -5.22
CA ALA A 191 8.67 5.97 -6.13
C ALA A 191 7.32 6.14 -5.39
N THR A 192 7.12 7.30 -4.78
CA THR A 192 5.93 7.60 -3.96
C THR A 192 4.63 7.59 -4.76
N ASP A 193 4.69 7.69 -6.09
CA ASP A 193 3.52 7.54 -6.94
C ASP A 193 3.01 6.10 -7.01
N LEU A 194 3.93 5.14 -6.83
CA LEU A 194 3.60 3.71 -6.78
C LEU A 194 3.22 3.24 -5.38
N TYR A 195 3.75 3.92 -4.35
CA TYR A 195 3.60 3.56 -2.94
C TYR A 195 3.08 4.73 -2.13
N TYR A 196 2.00 4.53 -1.43
CA TYR A 196 1.43 5.55 -0.54
C TYR A 196 2.13 5.53 0.82
N VAL A 197 3.25 6.23 0.90
CA VAL A 197 4.16 6.28 2.06
C VAL A 197 4.66 7.68 2.33
N ASN A 198 5.17 7.92 3.53
CA ASN A 198 5.98 9.09 3.84
C ASN A 198 7.47 8.80 3.58
N VAL A 199 8.26 9.84 3.32
CA VAL A 199 9.71 9.74 3.13
C VAL A 199 10.39 10.82 3.98
N SER A 200 11.41 10.42 4.70
CA SER A 200 12.30 11.32 5.47
C SER A 200 13.73 11.11 5.02
N LYS A 201 14.44 12.19 4.65
CA LYS A 201 15.84 12.17 4.25
C LYS A 201 16.68 13.02 5.19
N THR A 202 17.70 12.46 5.80
CA THR A 202 18.66 13.15 6.67
C THR A 202 20.09 13.00 6.18
#